data_cb9f4c24036e5ef5eac58c120f6f4699
#
_entry.id   cb9f4c24036e5ef5eac58c120f6f4699
#
_cell.length_a   1.000
_cell.length_b   1.000
_cell.length_c   1.000
_cell.angle_alpha   90.00
_cell.angle_beta   90.00
_cell.angle_gamma   90.00
#
_symmetry.space_group_name_H-M   'P 1'
#
loop_
_entity.id
_entity.type
_entity.pdbx_description
1 polymer ?
#
loop_
_entity_poly.entity_id
_entity_poly.type
_entity_poly.pdbx_seq_one_letter_code
_entity_poly.pdbx_strand_id
1 'polypeptide(L)'
;SLDRLMGQNYIGRTGDTYNFLTDEEQDIQKEINLTQVDTGAIVGDIAKIIFGMIYDAKKFRYGKCDFPFDQMVDNTMYGIATGGMRLRFLTAASDATEKTEFRLMNSSKGSEAIVVLGDTPYYESLEASMKIRKYVKQRNVSQMPKSAQDIIRGQQEEAAKYEAEASKALVEAIENAKFYADGEHLDIKSGNAKAKIDQTMEYLVSHVYSKLDLIGKNADTDAEIMAVLSGADVVFAEADPNRDAEAAVEEYLEMQAMKHLPTSMADVQSKLSSIP
;
A
#
# COMPACT_ATOMS: atom_id res chain seq x y z
N SER A 1 29.26 19.61 16.99
CA SER A 1 28.81 19.43 15.61
C SER A 1 27.59 20.30 15.36
N LEU A 2 27.26 20.56 14.10
CA LEU A 2 26.08 21.31 13.70
C LEU A 2 24.79 20.68 14.27
N ASP A 3 24.69 19.35 14.25
CA ASP A 3 23.56 18.60 14.80
C ASP A 3 23.29 18.91 16.28
N ARG A 4 24.35 19.07 17.07
CA ARG A 4 24.21 19.45 18.48
C ARG A 4 23.64 20.87 18.64
N LEU A 5 24.10 21.83 17.82
CA LEU A 5 23.59 23.21 17.84
C LEU A 5 22.12 23.27 17.34
N MET A 6 21.76 22.46 16.34
CA MET A 6 20.37 22.31 15.91
C MET A 6 19.52 21.69 17.02
N GLY A 7 19.95 20.59 17.64
CA GLY A 7 19.23 19.96 18.75
C GLY A 7 19.06 20.84 19.98
N GLN A 8 19.94 21.86 20.15
CA GLN A 8 19.82 22.88 21.19
C GLN A 8 19.08 24.15 20.74
N ASN A 9 18.54 24.17 19.51
CA ASN A 9 17.82 25.29 18.87
C ASN A 9 18.62 26.60 18.77
N TYR A 10 19.98 26.55 18.73
CA TYR A 10 20.81 27.75 18.51
C TYR A 10 20.91 28.12 17.04
N ILE A 11 20.81 27.14 16.16
CA ILE A 11 20.82 27.34 14.72
C ILE A 11 19.60 26.64 14.09
N GLY A 12 19.05 27.27 13.06
CA GLY A 12 18.06 26.68 12.16
C GLY A 12 18.68 26.37 10.81
N ARG A 13 18.12 25.38 10.12
CA ARG A 13 18.48 25.07 8.73
C ARG A 13 17.38 25.57 7.80
N THR A 14 17.77 26.30 6.77
CA THR A 14 16.87 26.74 5.70
C THR A 14 17.47 26.29 4.37
N GLY A 15 16.96 25.20 3.82
CA GLY A 15 17.58 24.54 2.65
C GLY A 15 18.99 24.06 2.99
N ASP A 16 19.99 24.56 2.27
CA ASP A 16 21.42 24.22 2.47
C ASP A 16 22.17 25.20 3.38
N THR A 17 21.47 26.18 3.95
CA THR A 17 22.09 27.21 4.81
C THR A 17 21.71 27.02 6.27
N TYR A 18 22.64 27.36 7.18
CA TYR A 18 22.43 27.39 8.62
C TYR A 18 22.51 28.84 9.11
N ASN A 19 21.50 29.26 9.88
CA ASN A 19 21.41 30.58 10.46
C ASN A 19 21.30 30.48 11.98
N PHE A 20 21.89 31.45 12.70
CA PHE A 20 21.62 31.59 14.12
C PHE A 20 20.19 32.05 14.33
N LEU A 21 19.51 31.40 15.27
CA LEU A 21 18.13 31.76 15.63
C LEU A 21 18.15 32.89 16.69
N THR A 22 17.23 33.82 16.53
CA THR A 22 16.91 34.82 17.57
C THR A 22 16.26 34.13 18.77
N ASP A 23 16.21 34.79 19.92
CA ASP A 23 15.58 34.23 21.13
C ASP A 23 14.09 33.86 20.87
N GLU A 24 13.37 34.70 20.12
CA GLU A 24 11.98 34.45 19.75
C GLU A 24 11.82 33.23 18.81
N GLU A 25 12.72 33.08 17.84
CA GLU A 25 12.76 31.90 16.97
C GLU A 25 13.09 30.63 17.75
N GLN A 26 14.04 30.70 18.69
CA GLN A 26 14.39 29.56 19.55
C GLN A 26 13.21 29.11 20.42
N ASP A 27 12.47 30.06 20.98
CA ASP A 27 11.31 29.72 21.82
C ASP A 27 10.17 29.09 21.01
N ILE A 28 9.87 29.63 19.84
CA ILE A 28 8.90 29.04 18.92
C ILE A 28 9.34 27.63 18.50
N GLN A 29 10.63 27.45 18.15
CA GLN A 29 11.15 26.14 17.74
C GLN A 29 11.09 25.13 18.89
N LYS A 30 11.36 25.51 20.13
CA LYS A 30 11.21 24.64 21.32
C LYS A 30 9.75 24.20 21.48
N GLU A 31 8.80 25.11 21.36
CA GLU A 31 7.38 24.80 21.46
C GLU A 31 6.91 23.84 20.35
N ILE A 32 7.39 24.03 19.11
CA ILE A 32 7.13 23.12 18.00
C ILE A 32 7.70 21.73 18.31
N ASN A 33 8.94 21.64 18.78
CA ASN A 33 9.59 20.37 19.08
C ASN A 33 8.90 19.61 20.22
N LEU A 34 8.32 20.33 21.19
CA LEU A 34 7.54 19.76 22.29
C LEU A 34 6.10 19.35 21.88
N THR A 35 5.66 19.78 20.70
CA THR A 35 4.33 19.43 20.21
C THR A 35 4.25 17.92 19.91
N GLN A 36 3.39 17.22 20.61
CA GLN A 36 3.17 15.79 20.42
C GLN A 36 2.30 15.53 19.20
N VAL A 37 2.70 14.60 18.34
CA VAL A 37 1.93 14.11 17.21
C VAL A 37 1.63 12.63 17.44
N ASP A 38 0.41 12.22 17.12
CA ASP A 38 0.01 10.82 17.23
C ASP A 38 0.62 9.99 16.11
N THR A 39 1.20 8.84 16.47
CA THR A 39 1.79 7.89 15.50
C THR A 39 0.77 7.45 14.45
N GLY A 40 -0.47 7.20 14.87
CA GLY A 40 -1.55 6.83 13.94
C GLY A 40 -1.86 7.92 12.91
N ALA A 41 -1.73 9.20 13.30
CA ALA A 41 -1.89 10.31 12.37
C ALA A 41 -0.75 10.36 11.33
N ILE A 42 0.49 10.10 11.74
CA ILE A 42 1.64 10.02 10.82
C ILE A 42 1.46 8.85 9.85
N VAL A 43 1.11 7.66 10.35
CA VAL A 43 0.82 6.48 9.54
C VAL A 43 -0.33 6.75 8.55
N GLY A 44 -1.37 7.48 9.00
CA GLY A 44 -2.47 7.91 8.13
C GLY A 44 -2.04 8.82 6.98
N ASP A 45 -1.10 9.74 7.23
CA ASP A 45 -0.56 10.62 6.17
C ASP A 45 0.40 9.85 5.25
N ILE A 46 1.18 8.90 5.76
CA ILE A 46 1.95 7.94 4.94
C ILE A 46 1.01 7.19 3.99
N ALA A 47 -0.11 6.67 4.51
CA ALA A 47 -1.09 5.94 3.70
C ALA A 47 -1.69 6.82 2.58
N LYS A 48 -2.00 8.09 2.86
CA LYS A 48 -2.48 9.04 1.86
C LYS A 48 -1.46 9.29 0.75
N ILE A 49 -0.17 9.40 1.08
CA ILE A 49 0.88 9.59 0.09
C ILE A 49 1.05 8.32 -0.74
N ILE A 50 1.16 7.16 -0.11
CA ILE A 50 1.33 5.88 -0.82
C ILE A 50 0.13 5.62 -1.73
N PHE A 51 -1.08 5.56 -1.20
CA PHE A 51 -2.28 5.14 -1.94
C PHE A 51 -3.02 6.27 -2.66
N GLY A 52 -2.65 7.52 -2.42
CA GLY A 52 -3.23 8.66 -3.11
C GLY A 52 -2.33 9.28 -4.19
N MET A 53 -1.00 9.02 -4.13
CA MET A 53 -0.04 9.67 -5.03
C MET A 53 0.92 8.70 -5.70
N ILE A 54 1.48 7.70 -4.98
CA ILE A 54 2.50 6.79 -5.50
C ILE A 54 1.84 5.59 -6.20
N TYR A 55 0.84 4.99 -5.54
CA TYR A 55 0.12 3.82 -6.01
C TYR A 55 -1.39 3.98 -5.78
N ASP A 56 -2.03 4.77 -6.61
CA ASP A 56 -3.45 5.15 -6.51
C ASP A 56 -4.42 4.08 -7.03
N ALA A 57 -3.90 2.95 -7.52
CA ALA A 57 -4.69 1.84 -8.00
C ALA A 57 -5.50 1.21 -6.86
N LYS A 58 -6.79 0.95 -7.12
CA LYS A 58 -7.69 0.21 -6.20
C LYS A 58 -7.89 -1.24 -6.61
N LYS A 59 -7.43 -1.59 -7.79
CA LYS A 59 -7.49 -2.91 -8.39
C LYS A 59 -6.20 -3.16 -9.13
N PHE A 60 -5.73 -4.38 -9.08
CA PHE A 60 -4.64 -4.85 -9.91
C PHE A 60 -5.21 -5.52 -11.16
N ARG A 61 -4.74 -5.10 -12.33
CA ARG A 61 -5.15 -5.68 -13.60
C ARG A 61 -4.18 -6.80 -14.00
N TYR A 62 -4.67 -8.04 -14.05
CA TYR A 62 -3.91 -9.18 -14.56
C TYR A 62 -4.65 -9.79 -15.75
N GLY A 63 -4.04 -9.74 -16.93
CA GLY A 63 -4.68 -10.13 -18.16
C GLY A 63 -5.98 -9.36 -18.42
N LYS A 64 -7.12 -10.06 -18.44
CA LYS A 64 -8.45 -9.48 -18.61
C LYS A 64 -9.19 -9.25 -17.30
N CYS A 65 -8.67 -9.74 -16.18
CA CYS A 65 -9.33 -9.71 -14.88
C CYS A 65 -8.85 -8.57 -14.02
N ASP A 66 -9.76 -7.99 -13.22
CA ASP A 66 -9.46 -6.97 -12.22
C ASP A 66 -9.54 -7.59 -10.83
N PHE A 67 -8.47 -7.45 -10.06
CA PHE A 67 -8.36 -7.96 -8.70
C PHE A 67 -8.40 -6.80 -7.71
N PRO A 68 -9.51 -6.57 -7.02
CA PRO A 68 -9.56 -5.58 -5.95
C PRO A 68 -8.68 -6.03 -4.78
N PHE A 69 -8.07 -5.06 -4.10
CA PHE A 69 -7.23 -5.34 -2.93
C PHE A 69 -7.45 -4.33 -1.82
N ASP A 70 -7.30 -4.81 -0.59
CA ASP A 70 -7.31 -3.99 0.60
C ASP A 70 -5.98 -3.25 0.73
N GLN A 71 -6.07 -1.94 1.01
CA GLN A 71 -4.93 -1.05 1.16
C GLN A 71 -4.61 -0.89 2.65
N MET A 72 -3.41 -1.29 3.07
CA MET A 72 -3.00 -1.20 4.48
C MET A 72 -1.63 -0.56 4.66
N VAL A 73 -1.49 0.21 5.74
CA VAL A 73 -0.18 0.67 6.25
C VAL A 73 -0.10 0.28 7.71
N ASP A 74 0.93 -0.46 8.06
CA ASP A 74 1.08 -1.14 9.34
C ASP A 74 -0.17 -2.00 9.63
N ASN A 75 -0.91 -1.69 10.69
CA ASN A 75 -2.15 -2.36 11.06
C ASN A 75 -3.40 -1.49 10.76
N THR A 76 -3.23 -0.42 9.99
CA THR A 76 -4.30 0.52 9.68
C THR A 76 -4.76 0.35 8.23
N MET A 77 -6.07 0.12 8.04
CA MET A 77 -6.67 0.06 6.71
C MET A 77 -6.87 1.47 6.16
N TYR A 78 -6.54 1.64 4.89
CA TYR A 78 -6.82 2.85 4.12
C TYR A 78 -7.99 2.61 3.16
N GLY A 79 -9.05 3.40 3.29
CA GLY A 79 -10.25 3.26 2.48
C GLY A 79 -11.23 2.18 2.99
N ILE A 80 -11.90 1.49 2.07
CA ILE A 80 -12.94 0.50 2.37
C ILE A 80 -12.40 -0.89 2.05
N ALA A 81 -12.66 -1.85 2.96
CA ALA A 81 -12.30 -3.25 2.73
C ALA A 81 -13.01 -3.81 1.50
N THR A 82 -12.28 -4.52 0.67
CA THR A 82 -12.78 -5.21 -0.52
C THR A 82 -13.03 -6.70 -0.25
N GLY A 83 -12.40 -7.25 0.80
CA GLY A 83 -12.42 -8.68 1.13
C GLY A 83 -11.64 -9.55 0.15
N GLY A 84 -10.86 -8.94 -0.74
CA GLY A 84 -10.00 -9.61 -1.71
C GLY A 84 -8.57 -9.80 -1.22
N MET A 85 -7.62 -9.61 -2.14
CA MET A 85 -6.20 -9.57 -1.79
C MET A 85 -5.88 -8.38 -0.88
N ARG A 86 -4.69 -8.38 -0.29
CA ARG A 86 -4.21 -7.29 0.57
C ARG A 86 -2.83 -6.82 0.12
N LEU A 87 -2.66 -5.51 0.04
CA LEU A 87 -1.36 -4.87 -0.12
C LEU A 87 -1.04 -4.08 1.14
N ARG A 88 -0.04 -4.54 1.91
CA ARG A 88 0.35 -3.95 3.18
C ARG A 88 1.76 -3.39 3.14
N PHE A 89 1.90 -2.14 3.57
CA PHE A 89 3.20 -1.50 3.78
C PHE A 89 3.54 -1.49 5.26
N LEU A 90 4.76 -1.87 5.60
CA LEU A 90 5.29 -1.77 6.96
C LEU A 90 6.27 -0.59 7.04
N THR A 91 5.96 0.37 7.91
CA THR A 91 6.71 1.62 8.08
C THR A 91 7.78 1.51 9.17
N ALA A 92 8.53 2.60 9.39
CA ALA A 92 9.45 2.70 10.53
C ALA A 92 8.75 2.52 11.89
N ALA A 93 7.46 2.87 11.97
CA ALA A 93 6.65 2.74 13.20
C ALA A 93 6.17 1.32 13.49
N SER A 94 6.22 0.39 12.55
CA SER A 94 5.84 -1.01 12.77
C SER A 94 6.78 -1.67 13.78
N ASP A 95 6.22 -2.57 14.59
CA ASP A 95 6.99 -3.34 15.55
C ASP A 95 8.11 -4.14 14.86
N ALA A 96 9.29 -4.13 15.45
CA ALA A 96 10.44 -4.88 14.94
C ALA A 96 10.18 -6.40 14.87
N THR A 97 9.32 -6.93 15.74
CA THR A 97 8.94 -8.35 15.74
C THR A 97 8.11 -8.73 14.51
N GLU A 98 7.30 -7.81 13.97
CA GLU A 98 6.53 -8.02 12.74
C GLU A 98 7.42 -8.03 11.49
N LYS A 99 8.58 -7.37 11.55
CA LYS A 99 9.55 -7.26 10.46
C LYS A 99 10.55 -8.42 10.41
N THR A 100 10.41 -9.41 11.28
CA THR A 100 11.25 -10.62 11.20
C THR A 100 10.88 -11.43 9.96
N GLU A 101 11.87 -11.97 9.27
CA GLU A 101 11.68 -12.71 8.00
C GLU A 101 10.66 -13.84 8.15
N PHE A 102 10.74 -14.60 9.24
CA PHE A 102 9.78 -15.66 9.55
C PHE A 102 8.33 -15.13 9.64
N ARG A 103 8.13 -13.98 10.29
CA ARG A 103 6.79 -13.38 10.41
C ARG A 103 6.30 -12.88 9.06
N LEU A 104 7.15 -12.20 8.30
CA LEU A 104 6.83 -11.67 6.98
C LEU A 104 6.42 -12.78 6.01
N MET A 105 7.23 -13.84 5.92
CA MET A 105 6.91 -15.00 5.10
C MET A 105 5.63 -15.71 5.56
N ASN A 106 5.40 -15.82 6.86
CA ASN A 106 4.18 -16.46 7.36
C ASN A 106 2.92 -15.59 7.15
N SER A 107 3.03 -14.27 7.32
CA SER A 107 1.90 -13.35 7.12
C SER A 107 1.58 -13.15 5.65
N SER A 108 2.55 -13.23 4.76
CA SER A 108 2.35 -13.11 3.31
C SER A 108 1.82 -14.38 2.63
N LYS A 109 1.61 -15.47 3.38
CA LYS A 109 0.98 -16.68 2.83
C LYS A 109 -0.47 -16.41 2.43
N GLY A 110 -0.82 -16.90 1.26
CA GLY A 110 -2.15 -16.70 0.68
C GLY A 110 -2.29 -15.34 -0.02
N SER A 111 -3.31 -14.57 0.31
CA SER A 111 -3.71 -13.39 -0.48
C SER A 111 -3.12 -12.05 -0.02
N GLU A 112 -1.95 -12.03 0.64
CA GLU A 112 -1.34 -10.81 1.14
C GLU A 112 0.05 -10.56 0.54
N ALA A 113 0.24 -9.37 -0.04
CA ALA A 113 1.55 -8.82 -0.39
C ALA A 113 2.02 -7.86 0.70
N ILE A 114 3.27 -8.00 1.16
CA ILE A 114 3.86 -7.16 2.20
C ILE A 114 5.08 -6.44 1.63
N VAL A 115 5.11 -5.12 1.82
CA VAL A 115 6.21 -4.24 1.42
C VAL A 115 6.82 -3.64 2.67
N VAL A 116 8.03 -4.04 3.03
CA VAL A 116 8.77 -3.46 4.16
C VAL A 116 9.57 -2.28 3.63
N LEU A 117 9.16 -1.07 4.01
CA LEU A 117 9.78 0.16 3.53
C LEU A 117 11.26 0.24 3.91
N GLY A 118 12.08 0.74 3.00
CA GLY A 118 13.50 1.00 3.23
C GLY A 118 13.73 2.12 4.24
N ASP A 119 14.94 2.18 4.76
CA ASP A 119 15.37 3.18 5.75
C ASP A 119 15.67 4.52 5.05
N THR A 120 14.67 5.39 4.99
CA THR A 120 14.78 6.78 4.50
C THR A 120 14.02 7.70 5.46
N PRO A 121 14.32 9.01 5.51
CA PRO A 121 13.79 9.92 6.52
C PRO A 121 12.35 10.41 6.28
N TYR A 122 11.49 9.57 5.65
CA TYR A 122 10.10 9.93 5.37
C TYR A 122 9.28 10.15 6.64
N TYR A 123 9.52 9.34 7.68
CA TYR A 123 8.76 9.39 8.92
C TYR A 123 9.08 10.65 9.72
N GLU A 124 10.37 10.93 9.89
CA GLU A 124 10.88 12.11 10.60
C GLU A 124 10.44 13.41 9.90
N SER A 125 10.50 13.44 8.58
CA SER A 125 10.05 14.60 7.80
C SER A 125 8.54 14.85 7.96
N LEU A 126 7.71 13.81 7.92
CA LEU A 126 6.27 13.94 8.18
C LEU A 126 5.99 14.37 9.62
N GLU A 127 6.66 13.77 10.59
CA GLU A 127 6.51 14.15 12.00
C GLU A 127 6.84 15.63 12.21
N ALA A 128 7.96 16.11 11.63
CA ALA A 128 8.37 17.51 11.73
C ALA A 128 7.32 18.45 11.11
N SER A 129 6.84 18.15 9.91
CA SER A 129 5.77 18.92 9.28
C SER A 129 4.50 18.95 10.13
N MET A 130 4.07 17.80 10.65
CA MET A 130 2.86 17.69 11.45
C MET A 130 2.98 18.42 12.80
N LYS A 131 4.16 18.44 13.44
CA LYS A 131 4.42 19.23 14.64
C LYS A 131 4.21 20.72 14.37
N ILE A 132 4.81 21.24 13.30
CA ILE A 132 4.64 22.63 12.89
C ILE A 132 3.16 22.95 12.63
N ARG A 133 2.49 22.17 11.81
CA ARG A 133 1.07 22.39 11.46
C ARG A 133 0.17 22.33 12.69
N LYS A 134 0.40 21.39 13.60
CA LYS A 134 -0.36 21.28 14.84
C LYS A 134 -0.12 22.46 15.76
N TYR A 135 1.12 22.88 15.93
CA TYR A 135 1.49 24.07 16.68
C TYR A 135 0.75 25.31 16.17
N VAL A 136 0.84 25.57 14.86
CA VAL A 136 0.17 26.71 14.22
C VAL A 136 -1.34 26.66 14.40
N LYS A 137 -1.96 25.49 14.24
CA LYS A 137 -3.42 25.30 14.42
C LYS A 137 -3.90 25.58 15.84
N GLN A 138 -3.05 25.33 16.84
CA GLN A 138 -3.38 25.54 18.25
C GLN A 138 -3.19 26.99 18.71
N ARG A 139 -2.61 27.86 17.87
CA ARG A 139 -2.30 29.27 18.21
C ARG A 139 -3.21 30.21 17.45
N ASN A 140 -3.53 31.34 18.11
CA ASN A 140 -4.20 32.46 17.43
C ASN A 140 -3.13 33.40 16.85
N VAL A 141 -2.58 32.99 15.70
CA VAL A 141 -1.46 33.66 15.04
C VAL A 141 -1.76 35.13 14.74
N SER A 142 -3.00 35.47 14.43
CA SER A 142 -3.41 36.84 14.09
C SER A 142 -3.30 37.83 15.28
N GLN A 143 -3.25 37.33 16.51
CA GLN A 143 -3.09 38.15 17.73
C GLN A 143 -1.65 38.22 18.24
N MET A 144 -0.71 37.52 17.60
CA MET A 144 0.68 37.54 17.98
C MET A 144 1.40 38.80 17.44
N PRO A 145 2.55 39.18 18.03
CA PRO A 145 3.41 40.21 17.46
C PRO A 145 3.77 39.90 16.00
N LYS A 146 4.01 40.95 15.21
CA LYS A 146 4.31 40.78 13.76
C LYS A 146 5.56 39.94 13.53
N SER A 147 6.60 40.07 14.39
CA SER A 147 7.80 39.25 14.37
C SER A 147 7.47 37.75 14.47
N ALA A 148 6.66 37.38 15.47
CA ALA A 148 6.22 36.00 15.64
C ALA A 148 5.37 35.50 14.46
N GLN A 149 4.50 36.34 13.88
CA GLN A 149 3.72 35.97 12.69
C GLN A 149 4.65 35.68 11.49
N ASP A 150 5.71 36.46 11.29
CA ASP A 150 6.64 36.25 10.18
C ASP A 150 7.48 34.97 10.40
N ILE A 151 7.89 34.69 11.65
CA ILE A 151 8.56 33.42 12.02
C ILE A 151 7.64 32.23 11.72
N ILE A 152 6.38 32.30 12.15
CA ILE A 152 5.39 31.22 11.93
C ILE A 152 5.14 31.00 10.44
N ARG A 153 5.10 32.07 9.64
CA ARG A 153 5.00 31.90 8.17
C ARG A 153 6.20 31.14 7.62
N GLY A 154 7.42 31.46 8.04
CA GLY A 154 8.62 30.70 7.67
C GLY A 154 8.53 29.24 8.08
N GLN A 155 8.03 28.94 9.28
CA GLN A 155 7.82 27.56 9.74
C GLN A 155 6.77 26.83 8.88
N GLN A 156 5.69 27.47 8.43
CA GLN A 156 4.71 26.86 7.53
C GLN A 156 5.31 26.54 6.15
N GLU A 157 6.17 27.40 5.63
CA GLU A 157 6.92 27.12 4.40
C GLU A 157 7.87 25.94 4.58
N GLU A 158 8.52 25.83 5.74
CA GLU A 158 9.38 24.71 6.08
C GLU A 158 8.59 23.41 6.22
N ALA A 159 7.40 23.45 6.82
CA ALA A 159 6.50 22.30 6.89
C ALA A 159 6.11 21.77 5.50
N ALA A 160 5.87 22.66 4.55
CA ALA A 160 5.60 22.25 3.17
C ALA A 160 6.80 21.59 2.48
N LYS A 161 8.04 22.05 2.80
CA LYS A 161 9.27 21.40 2.30
C LYS A 161 9.42 20.00 2.89
N TYR A 162 9.21 19.84 4.19
CA TYR A 162 9.25 18.52 4.85
C TYR A 162 8.25 17.55 4.24
N GLU A 163 7.04 17.99 3.87
CA GLU A 163 6.06 17.14 3.17
C GLU A 163 6.53 16.71 1.78
N ALA A 164 7.15 17.65 1.05
CA ALA A 164 7.70 17.33 -0.26
C ALA A 164 8.91 16.38 -0.17
N GLU A 165 9.77 16.57 0.83
CA GLU A 165 10.89 15.68 1.13
C GLU A 165 10.40 14.29 1.55
N ALA A 166 9.40 14.21 2.43
CA ALA A 166 8.79 12.96 2.86
C ALA A 166 8.20 12.18 1.68
N SER A 167 7.53 12.86 0.76
CA SER A 167 6.97 12.23 -0.43
C SER A 167 8.05 11.61 -1.32
N LYS A 168 9.18 12.29 -1.50
CA LYS A 168 10.34 11.78 -2.24
C LYS A 168 10.99 10.61 -1.50
N ALA A 169 11.20 10.76 -0.19
CA ALA A 169 11.79 9.72 0.64
C ALA A 169 10.92 8.46 0.70
N LEU A 170 9.58 8.58 0.62
CA LEU A 170 8.66 7.43 0.52
C LEU A 170 8.81 6.69 -0.82
N VAL A 171 8.97 7.41 -1.93
CA VAL A 171 9.26 6.76 -3.22
C VAL A 171 10.56 5.97 -3.12
N GLU A 172 11.62 6.58 -2.59
CA GLU A 172 12.91 5.92 -2.40
C GLU A 172 12.81 4.73 -1.42
N ALA A 173 12.03 4.88 -0.33
CA ALA A 173 11.79 3.81 0.63
C ALA A 173 11.11 2.59 -0.02
N ILE A 174 10.18 2.81 -0.96
CA ILE A 174 9.54 1.72 -1.72
C ILE A 174 10.52 1.12 -2.72
N GLU A 175 11.32 1.94 -3.40
CA GLU A 175 12.32 1.44 -4.35
C GLU A 175 13.40 0.58 -3.68
N ASN A 176 13.72 0.86 -2.41
CA ASN A 176 14.66 0.10 -1.58
C ASN A 176 13.98 -0.88 -0.61
N ALA A 177 12.68 -1.12 -0.78
CA ALA A 177 11.89 -1.99 0.08
C ALA A 177 12.23 -3.48 -0.11
N LYS A 178 11.86 -4.28 0.90
CA LYS A 178 11.77 -5.73 0.77
C LYS A 178 10.33 -6.13 0.49
N PHE A 179 10.16 -7.01 -0.49
CA PHE A 179 8.86 -7.44 -0.97
C PHE A 179 8.62 -8.90 -0.61
N TYR A 180 7.42 -9.22 -0.11
CA TYR A 180 7.02 -10.56 0.26
C TYR A 180 5.62 -10.85 -0.28
N ALA A 181 5.43 -12.01 -0.89
CA ALA A 181 4.13 -12.51 -1.33
C ALA A 181 4.15 -14.04 -1.35
N ASP A 182 3.00 -14.66 -1.10
CA ASP A 182 2.80 -16.11 -1.05
C ASP A 182 3.84 -16.87 -0.19
N GLY A 183 4.24 -16.25 0.92
CA GLY A 183 5.20 -16.84 1.86
C GLY A 183 6.66 -16.74 1.45
N GLU A 184 7.00 -16.01 0.39
CA GLU A 184 8.35 -15.88 -0.13
C GLU A 184 8.84 -14.44 -0.14
N HIS A 185 10.15 -14.27 -0.04
CA HIS A 185 10.85 -13.01 -0.26
C HIS A 185 11.14 -12.85 -1.75
N LEU A 186 10.68 -11.76 -2.35
CA LEU A 186 10.83 -11.47 -3.78
C LEU A 186 12.05 -10.58 -4.04
N ASP A 187 13.00 -11.06 -4.84
CA ASP A 187 14.17 -10.28 -5.26
C ASP A 187 13.86 -9.42 -6.50
N ILE A 188 13.14 -8.31 -6.29
CA ILE A 188 12.73 -7.38 -7.34
C ILE A 188 13.81 -6.32 -7.55
N LYS A 189 14.65 -6.50 -8.58
CA LYS A 189 15.85 -5.67 -8.82
C LYS A 189 15.60 -4.41 -9.64
N SER A 190 14.58 -4.39 -10.49
CA SER A 190 14.39 -3.35 -11.49
C SER A 190 13.01 -2.72 -11.40
N GLY A 191 12.94 -1.44 -11.75
CA GLY A 191 11.71 -0.67 -11.80
C GLY A 191 11.65 0.46 -10.76
N ASN A 192 10.78 1.43 -11.01
CA ASN A 192 10.42 2.46 -10.05
C ASN A 192 9.47 1.89 -8.98
N ALA A 193 9.13 2.69 -7.97
CA ALA A 193 8.26 2.29 -6.87
C ALA A 193 6.96 1.58 -7.35
N LYS A 194 6.25 2.18 -8.29
CA LYS A 194 5.01 1.62 -8.84
C LYS A 194 5.25 0.27 -9.54
N ALA A 195 6.27 0.19 -10.39
CA ALA A 195 6.59 -1.04 -11.13
C ALA A 195 6.98 -2.19 -10.19
N LYS A 196 7.65 -1.90 -9.06
CA LYS A 196 8.00 -2.92 -8.07
C LYS A 196 6.77 -3.44 -7.33
N ILE A 197 5.84 -2.55 -7.00
CA ILE A 197 4.56 -2.95 -6.42
C ILE A 197 3.77 -3.81 -7.43
N ASP A 198 3.68 -3.38 -8.69
CA ASP A 198 3.00 -4.13 -9.75
C ASP A 198 3.58 -5.54 -9.91
N GLN A 199 4.91 -5.69 -9.93
CA GLN A 199 5.57 -7.00 -10.00
C GLN A 199 5.24 -7.87 -8.77
N THR A 200 5.14 -7.27 -7.58
CA THR A 200 4.74 -8.00 -6.37
C THR A 200 3.30 -8.47 -6.45
N MET A 201 2.39 -7.61 -6.94
CA MET A 201 0.99 -7.96 -7.12
C MET A 201 0.78 -8.99 -8.24
N GLU A 202 1.55 -8.91 -9.32
CA GLU A 202 1.56 -9.90 -10.39
C GLU A 202 1.99 -11.27 -9.87
N TYR A 203 3.07 -11.32 -9.08
CA TYR A 203 3.51 -12.55 -8.41
C TYR A 203 2.40 -13.10 -7.51
N LEU A 204 1.80 -12.26 -6.67
CA LEU A 204 0.71 -12.67 -5.78
C LEU A 204 -0.46 -13.27 -6.56
N VAL A 205 -0.95 -12.58 -7.61
CA VAL A 205 -2.09 -13.05 -8.40
C VAL A 205 -1.78 -14.38 -9.08
N SER A 206 -0.61 -14.52 -9.71
CA SER A 206 -0.24 -15.73 -10.44
C SER A 206 -0.09 -16.96 -9.54
N HIS A 207 0.25 -16.79 -8.26
CA HIS A 207 0.42 -17.88 -7.30
C HIS A 207 -0.87 -18.19 -6.53
N VAL A 208 -1.61 -17.15 -6.13
CA VAL A 208 -2.89 -17.34 -5.42
C VAL A 208 -3.97 -17.86 -6.36
N TYR A 209 -4.06 -17.33 -7.57
CA TYR A 209 -5.04 -17.72 -8.57
C TYR A 209 -4.42 -18.66 -9.64
N SER A 210 -3.80 -19.73 -9.19
CA SER A 210 -3.04 -20.67 -10.03
C SER A 210 -3.84 -21.33 -11.16
N LYS A 211 -5.19 -21.27 -11.11
CA LYS A 211 -6.08 -21.81 -12.14
C LYS A 211 -6.62 -20.76 -13.11
N LEU A 212 -6.18 -19.51 -12.99
CA LEU A 212 -6.64 -18.42 -13.86
C LEU A 212 -6.31 -18.68 -15.34
N ASP A 213 -5.15 -19.31 -15.58
CA ASP A 213 -4.69 -19.66 -16.93
C ASP A 213 -5.53 -20.75 -17.61
N LEU A 214 -6.36 -21.49 -16.84
CA LEU A 214 -7.30 -22.46 -17.40
C LEU A 214 -8.45 -21.78 -18.13
N ILE A 215 -8.71 -20.50 -17.86
CA ILE A 215 -9.82 -19.73 -18.42
C ILE A 215 -9.31 -18.90 -19.59
N GLY A 216 -9.47 -19.43 -20.81
CA GLY A 216 -9.07 -18.72 -22.02
C GLY A 216 -10.04 -17.60 -22.45
N LYS A 217 -11.32 -17.74 -22.13
CA LYS A 217 -12.37 -16.78 -22.46
C LYS A 217 -13.38 -16.64 -21.32
N ASN A 218 -13.57 -15.42 -20.86
CA ASN A 218 -14.64 -15.06 -19.93
C ASN A 218 -15.86 -14.57 -20.71
N ALA A 219 -17.06 -15.00 -20.30
CA ALA A 219 -18.31 -14.40 -20.77
C ALA A 219 -18.56 -13.14 -19.92
N ASP A 220 -18.14 -11.99 -20.43
CA ASP A 220 -18.13 -10.72 -19.65
C ASP A 220 -19.40 -9.88 -19.86
N THR A 221 -20.27 -10.28 -20.81
CA THR A 221 -21.47 -9.52 -21.14
C THR A 221 -22.73 -10.34 -20.94
N ASP A 222 -23.81 -9.69 -20.52
CA ASP A 222 -25.15 -10.32 -20.40
C ASP A 222 -25.57 -10.99 -21.72
N ALA A 223 -25.18 -10.44 -22.87
CA ALA A 223 -25.49 -11.00 -24.18
C ALA A 223 -24.77 -12.34 -24.41
N GLU A 224 -23.52 -12.49 -24.00
CA GLU A 224 -22.78 -13.75 -24.09
C GLU A 224 -23.35 -14.81 -23.15
N ILE A 225 -23.70 -14.42 -21.92
CA ILE A 225 -24.36 -15.29 -20.94
C ILE A 225 -25.72 -15.77 -21.50
N MET A 226 -26.52 -14.88 -22.07
CA MET A 226 -27.82 -15.23 -22.68
C MET A 226 -27.63 -16.09 -23.90
N ALA A 227 -26.60 -15.92 -24.71
CA ALA A 227 -26.30 -16.79 -25.85
C ALA A 227 -26.00 -18.21 -25.41
N VAL A 228 -25.22 -18.41 -24.36
CA VAL A 228 -24.95 -19.74 -23.76
C VAL A 228 -26.24 -20.35 -23.21
N LEU A 229 -27.04 -19.58 -22.46
CA LEU A 229 -28.29 -20.05 -21.87
C LEU A 229 -29.39 -20.41 -22.93
N SER A 230 -29.38 -19.71 -24.05
CA SER A 230 -30.34 -19.95 -25.14
C SER A 230 -29.99 -21.15 -26.05
N GLY A 231 -28.86 -21.83 -25.78
CA GLY A 231 -28.40 -22.94 -26.62
C GLY A 231 -27.98 -22.49 -28.02
N ALA A 232 -27.74 -21.21 -28.26
CA ALA A 232 -27.11 -20.77 -29.47
C ALA A 232 -25.73 -21.43 -29.55
N ASP A 233 -25.53 -22.27 -30.58
CA ASP A 233 -24.24 -22.89 -30.84
C ASP A 233 -23.18 -21.79 -30.94
N VAL A 234 -22.47 -21.59 -29.87
CA VAL A 234 -21.25 -20.79 -29.90
C VAL A 234 -20.26 -21.66 -30.66
N VAL A 235 -20.19 -21.46 -31.97
CA VAL A 235 -19.21 -22.14 -32.83
C VAL A 235 -17.84 -21.65 -32.38
N PHE A 236 -17.26 -22.38 -31.45
CA PHE A 236 -15.84 -22.19 -31.08
C PHE A 236 -15.03 -22.62 -32.30
N ALA A 237 -14.43 -21.61 -32.96
CA ALA A 237 -13.52 -21.88 -34.04
C ALA A 237 -12.32 -22.68 -33.50
N GLU A 238 -12.21 -23.93 -33.91
CA GLU A 238 -11.07 -24.85 -33.83
C GLU A 238 -10.53 -25.28 -32.47
N ALA A 239 -10.74 -24.60 -31.34
CA ALA A 239 -10.42 -25.10 -29.99
C ALA A 239 -11.32 -24.42 -28.97
N ASP A 240 -11.91 -25.17 -28.07
CA ASP A 240 -12.60 -24.58 -26.91
C ASP A 240 -11.62 -23.86 -26.02
N PRO A 241 -11.75 -22.52 -25.86
CA PRO A 241 -10.79 -21.75 -25.09
C PRO A 241 -10.82 -22.05 -23.58
N ASN A 242 -11.87 -22.75 -23.09
CA ASN A 242 -12.07 -23.10 -21.69
C ASN A 242 -11.94 -24.60 -21.41
N ARG A 243 -11.45 -25.38 -22.36
CA ARG A 243 -11.35 -26.84 -22.27
C ARG A 243 -10.64 -27.31 -20.99
N ASP A 244 -9.55 -26.62 -20.58
CA ASP A 244 -8.81 -26.98 -19.38
C ASP A 244 -9.58 -26.69 -18.11
N ALA A 245 -10.40 -25.62 -18.10
CA ALA A 245 -11.31 -25.32 -16.99
C ALA A 245 -12.43 -26.33 -16.90
N GLU A 246 -13.01 -26.73 -18.05
CA GLU A 246 -14.04 -27.78 -18.12
C GLU A 246 -13.52 -29.12 -17.62
N ALA A 247 -12.28 -29.50 -18.04
CA ALA A 247 -11.65 -30.74 -17.58
C ALA A 247 -11.42 -30.74 -16.05
N ALA A 248 -11.05 -29.60 -15.47
CA ALA A 248 -10.89 -29.47 -14.02
C ALA A 248 -12.21 -29.60 -13.24
N VAL A 249 -13.33 -29.13 -13.81
CA VAL A 249 -14.67 -29.33 -13.24
C VAL A 249 -15.10 -30.79 -13.38
N GLU A 250 -14.87 -31.41 -14.54
CA GLU A 250 -15.17 -32.80 -14.81
C GLU A 250 -14.44 -33.74 -13.85
N GLU A 251 -13.12 -33.55 -13.66
CA GLU A 251 -12.32 -34.31 -12.69
C GLU A 251 -12.88 -34.20 -11.26
N TYR A 252 -13.33 -33.03 -10.85
CA TYR A 252 -13.96 -32.84 -9.55
C TYR A 252 -15.27 -33.62 -9.45
N LEU A 253 -16.12 -33.57 -10.48
CA LEU A 253 -17.40 -34.29 -10.49
C LEU A 253 -17.20 -35.81 -10.51
N GLU A 254 -16.26 -36.31 -11.27
CA GLU A 254 -15.88 -37.74 -11.29
C GLU A 254 -15.40 -38.21 -9.91
N MET A 255 -14.56 -37.43 -9.25
CA MET A 255 -14.09 -37.74 -7.90
C MET A 255 -15.24 -37.77 -6.87
N GLN A 256 -16.23 -36.89 -6.98
CA GLN A 256 -17.43 -36.92 -6.13
C GLN A 256 -18.31 -38.15 -6.44
N ALA A 257 -18.47 -38.47 -7.70
CA ALA A 257 -19.23 -39.67 -8.14
C ALA A 257 -18.57 -40.96 -7.65
N MET A 258 -17.23 -41.10 -7.70
CA MET A 258 -16.50 -42.24 -7.16
C MET A 258 -16.71 -42.41 -5.65
N LYS A 259 -16.88 -41.29 -4.94
CA LYS A 259 -17.19 -41.28 -3.50
C LYS A 259 -18.66 -41.48 -3.17
N HIS A 260 -19.50 -41.64 -4.18
CA HIS A 260 -20.97 -41.71 -4.07
C HIS A 260 -21.59 -40.52 -3.34
N LEU A 261 -21.01 -39.32 -3.50
CA LEU A 261 -21.49 -38.08 -2.91
C LEU A 261 -22.38 -37.34 -3.92
N PRO A 262 -23.65 -37.05 -3.55
CA PRO A 262 -24.48 -36.20 -4.40
C PRO A 262 -23.88 -34.80 -4.47
N THR A 263 -23.69 -34.30 -5.69
CA THR A 263 -23.02 -32.99 -5.91
C THR A 263 -23.96 -32.07 -6.64
N SER A 264 -24.26 -30.91 -6.07
CA SER A 264 -25.07 -29.86 -6.67
C SER A 264 -24.18 -28.80 -7.34
N MET A 265 -24.76 -27.93 -8.17
CA MET A 265 -24.03 -26.77 -8.73
C MET A 265 -23.52 -25.85 -7.64
N ALA A 266 -24.24 -25.74 -6.51
CA ALA A 266 -23.77 -24.94 -5.38
C ALA A 266 -22.49 -25.51 -4.75
N ASP A 267 -22.33 -26.84 -4.71
CA ASP A 267 -21.12 -27.50 -4.22
C ASP A 267 -19.94 -27.24 -5.17
N VAL A 268 -20.18 -27.28 -6.49
CA VAL A 268 -19.17 -26.95 -7.50
C VAL A 268 -18.73 -25.50 -7.35
N GLN A 269 -19.67 -24.55 -7.26
CA GLN A 269 -19.40 -23.14 -7.07
C GLN A 269 -18.62 -22.89 -5.77
N SER A 270 -19.04 -23.48 -4.65
CA SER A 270 -18.36 -23.36 -3.37
C SER A 270 -16.93 -23.88 -3.42
N LYS A 271 -16.73 -25.04 -4.08
CA LYS A 271 -15.40 -25.63 -4.24
C LYS A 271 -14.47 -24.76 -5.09
N LEU A 272 -14.96 -24.24 -6.20
CA LEU A 272 -14.16 -23.41 -7.12
C LEU A 272 -13.96 -21.99 -6.58
N SER A 273 -14.87 -21.46 -5.77
CA SER A 273 -14.71 -20.17 -5.09
C SER A 273 -13.77 -20.24 -3.88
N SER A 274 -13.61 -21.41 -3.26
CA SER A 274 -12.74 -21.62 -2.10
C SER A 274 -11.28 -21.89 -2.48
N ILE A 275 -11.01 -22.08 -3.76
CA ILE A 275 -9.65 -22.23 -4.30
C ILE A 275 -9.31 -20.88 -4.94
N PRO A 276 -8.42 -20.09 -4.29
CA PRO A 276 -7.91 -18.89 -4.91
C PRO A 276 -7.22 -19.21 -6.22
#